data_c973a43c69311a83aaba5c3999248fdf
#
_entry.id   c973a43c69311a83aaba5c3999248fdf
#
_cell.length_a   1.000
_cell.length_b   1.000
_cell.length_c   1.000
_cell.angle_alpha   90.00
_cell.angle_beta   90.00
_cell.angle_gamma   90.00
#
_symmetry.space_group_name_H-M   'P 1'
#
loop_
_entity.id
_entity.type
_entity.pdbx_description
1 polymer ?
#
loop_
_entity_poly.entity_id
_entity_poly.type
_entity_poly.pdbx_seq_one_letter_code
_entity_poly.pdbx_strand_id
1 'polypeptide(L)'
;MDYRLITLKSSRQYELQKSLAYTNEQGLRMVNGRYCIALGSYYTTTIGQYVDVELENGKIIHGILADCKADKDTDPTNRIHKDGSVVEFVIDIEELNCTIRKLGDISHLNGWDSKVANIKVYDNIENF
;
A
#
# COMPACT_ATOMS: atom_id res chain seq x y z
N MET A 1 2.15 -1.48 7.26
CA MET A 1 3.56 -1.86 7.56
C MET A 1 4.40 -0.60 7.62
N ASP A 2 5.20 -0.46 8.67
CA ASP A 2 6.13 0.65 8.76
C ASP A 2 7.23 0.55 7.69
N TYR A 3 7.53 1.66 7.02
CA TYR A 3 8.48 1.65 5.90
C TYR A 3 9.92 1.29 6.32
N ARG A 4 10.25 1.46 7.60
CA ARG A 4 11.59 1.11 8.13
C ARG A 4 11.82 -0.40 8.19
N LEU A 5 10.77 -1.21 8.07
CA LEU A 5 10.88 -2.66 7.98
C LEU A 5 11.38 -3.12 6.61
N ILE A 6 11.38 -2.24 5.61
CA ILE A 6 11.98 -2.50 4.29
C ILE A 6 13.48 -2.23 4.41
N THR A 7 14.28 -3.27 4.65
CA THR A 7 15.69 -3.13 5.02
C THR A 7 16.67 -3.59 3.94
N LEU A 8 16.22 -4.34 2.94
CA LEU A 8 17.10 -4.82 1.87
C LEU A 8 17.43 -3.67 0.92
N LYS A 9 18.61 -3.08 1.08
CA LYS A 9 19.05 -1.88 0.35
C LYS A 9 19.14 -2.07 -1.17
N SER A 10 19.29 -3.30 -1.65
CA SER A 10 19.32 -3.62 -3.07
C SER A 10 17.92 -3.80 -3.68
N SER A 11 16.85 -3.76 -2.88
CA SER A 11 15.49 -3.94 -3.38
C SER A 11 14.93 -2.66 -3.99
N ARG A 12 14.02 -2.83 -4.96
CA ARG A 12 13.28 -1.71 -5.55
C ARG A 12 12.37 -1.04 -4.52
N GLN A 13 11.83 -1.82 -3.57
CA GLN A 13 11.01 -1.31 -2.47
C GLN A 13 11.79 -0.32 -1.63
N TYR A 14 13.00 -0.66 -1.25
CA TYR A 14 13.88 0.23 -0.48
C TYR A 14 14.22 1.49 -1.26
N GLU A 15 14.57 1.34 -2.53
CA GLU A 15 14.93 2.47 -3.39
C GLU A 15 13.77 3.45 -3.55
N LEU A 16 12.55 2.95 -3.75
CA LEU A 16 11.34 3.78 -3.83
C LEU A 16 11.15 4.61 -2.56
N GLN A 17 11.23 3.97 -1.39
CA GLN A 17 11.05 4.65 -0.11
C GLN A 17 12.14 5.70 0.12
N LYS A 18 13.38 5.39 -0.20
CA LYS A 18 14.51 6.30 0.03
C LYS A 18 14.53 7.47 -0.95
N SER A 19 14.23 7.23 -2.22
CA SER A 19 14.43 8.22 -3.29
C SER A 19 13.22 9.11 -3.52
N LEU A 20 12.00 8.60 -3.41
CA LEU A 20 10.78 9.29 -3.83
C LEU A 20 9.74 9.45 -2.74
N ALA A 21 9.65 8.53 -1.80
CA ALA A 21 8.55 8.53 -0.84
C ALA A 21 8.72 9.60 0.23
N TYR A 22 7.58 10.13 0.66
CA TYR A 22 7.47 11.08 1.77
C TYR A 22 6.29 10.68 2.65
N THR A 23 6.24 11.21 3.87
CA THR A 23 5.16 10.95 4.81
C THR A 23 4.15 12.10 4.77
N ASN A 24 2.85 11.78 4.62
CA ASN A 24 1.79 12.78 4.64
C ASN A 24 1.35 13.11 6.08
N GLU A 25 0.37 14.00 6.23
CA GLU A 25 -0.14 14.46 7.53
C GLU A 25 -0.74 13.34 8.38
N GLN A 26 -1.20 12.27 7.76
CA GLN A 26 -1.82 11.13 8.43
C GLN A 26 -0.81 10.04 8.83
N GLY A 27 0.46 10.20 8.44
CA GLY A 27 1.50 9.21 8.68
C GLY A 27 1.58 8.14 7.60
N LEU A 28 0.96 8.35 6.45
CA LEU A 28 1.02 7.43 5.32
C LEU A 28 2.15 7.81 4.37
N ARG A 29 2.84 6.79 3.84
CA ARG A 29 3.89 7.02 2.85
C ARG A 29 3.27 7.27 1.49
N MET A 30 3.79 8.26 0.79
CA MET A 30 3.27 8.75 -0.49
C MET A 30 4.39 8.86 -1.51
N VAL A 31 4.04 8.66 -2.78
CA VAL A 31 4.90 8.98 -3.92
C VAL A 31 4.04 9.69 -4.96
N ASN A 32 4.43 10.88 -5.34
CA ASN A 32 3.74 11.67 -6.38
C ASN A 32 2.22 11.77 -6.15
N GLY A 33 1.81 12.02 -4.90
CA GLY A 33 0.41 12.14 -4.52
C GLY A 33 -0.36 10.83 -4.42
N ARG A 34 0.31 9.68 -4.58
CA ARG A 34 -0.32 8.35 -4.52
C ARG A 34 0.14 7.62 -3.25
N TYR A 35 -0.75 6.84 -2.68
CA TYR A 35 -0.46 6.08 -1.46
C TYR A 35 0.41 4.87 -1.76
N CYS A 36 1.49 4.70 -1.00
CA CYS A 36 2.33 3.49 -1.07
C CYS A 36 1.56 2.31 -0.51
N ILE A 37 1.29 1.30 -1.33
CA ILE A 37 0.51 0.12 -0.93
C ILE A 37 1.25 -1.17 -1.28
N ALA A 38 0.87 -2.24 -0.58
CA ALA A 38 1.28 -3.61 -0.87
C ALA A 38 0.06 -4.40 -1.32
N LEU A 39 0.24 -5.20 -2.38
CA LEU A 39 -0.78 -6.08 -2.95
C LEU A 39 -0.21 -7.50 -3.12
N GLY A 40 -1.10 -8.48 -3.26
CA GLY A 40 -0.72 -9.83 -3.67
C GLY A 40 -0.19 -9.86 -5.10
N SER A 41 0.67 -10.84 -5.39
CA SER A 41 1.36 -10.95 -6.69
C SER A 41 0.42 -11.17 -7.88
N TYR A 42 -0.83 -11.58 -7.63
CA TYR A 42 -1.83 -11.70 -8.68
C TYR A 42 -2.05 -10.39 -9.45
N TYR A 43 -2.01 -9.25 -8.76
CA TYR A 43 -2.31 -7.97 -9.37
C TYR A 43 -1.11 -7.40 -10.13
N THR A 44 0.02 -7.29 -9.47
CA THR A 44 1.28 -6.82 -10.06
C THR A 44 2.43 -7.11 -9.11
N THR A 45 3.64 -7.21 -9.67
CA THR A 45 4.89 -7.34 -8.92
C THR A 45 5.87 -6.21 -9.24
N THR A 46 5.46 -5.24 -10.06
CA THR A 46 6.32 -4.15 -10.50
C THR A 46 6.26 -2.99 -9.51
N ILE A 47 7.32 -2.81 -8.74
CA ILE A 47 7.43 -1.69 -7.79
C ILE A 47 7.43 -0.37 -8.56
N GLY A 48 6.61 0.58 -8.10
CA GLY A 48 6.44 1.87 -8.76
C GLY A 48 5.27 1.94 -9.73
N GLN A 49 4.56 0.83 -9.96
CA GLN A 49 3.41 0.80 -10.86
C GLN A 49 2.18 1.46 -10.20
N TYR A 50 1.47 2.26 -10.97
CA TYR A 50 0.26 2.95 -10.51
C TYR A 50 -0.92 1.97 -10.44
N VAL A 51 -1.67 2.06 -9.34
CA VAL A 51 -2.81 1.19 -9.06
C VAL A 51 -3.91 2.03 -8.42
N ASP A 52 -5.14 1.90 -8.90
CA ASP A 52 -6.31 2.44 -8.22
C ASP A 52 -7.10 1.32 -7.56
N VAL A 53 -7.43 1.51 -6.29
CA VAL A 53 -8.25 0.57 -5.52
C VAL A 53 -9.63 1.21 -5.33
N GLU A 54 -10.64 0.65 -5.99
CA GLU A 54 -12.02 1.09 -5.84
C GLU A 54 -12.71 0.31 -4.73
N LEU A 55 -13.35 1.02 -3.81
CA LEU A 55 -14.11 0.42 -2.72
C LEU A 55 -15.59 0.32 -3.09
N GLU A 56 -16.33 -0.57 -2.42
CA GLU A 56 -17.76 -0.76 -2.66
C GLU A 56 -18.57 0.52 -2.42
N ASN A 57 -18.12 1.41 -1.54
CA ASN A 57 -18.77 2.69 -1.28
C ASN A 57 -18.46 3.77 -2.33
N GLY A 58 -17.75 3.44 -3.40
CA GLY A 58 -17.39 4.35 -4.48
C GLY A 58 -16.12 5.17 -4.27
N LYS A 59 -15.51 5.09 -3.10
CA LYS A 59 -14.21 5.75 -2.84
C LYS A 59 -13.11 5.06 -3.64
N ILE A 60 -12.14 5.84 -4.12
CA ILE A 60 -10.98 5.34 -4.85
C ILE A 60 -9.72 5.71 -4.10
N ILE A 61 -8.87 4.70 -3.85
CA ILE A 61 -7.53 4.90 -3.28
C ILE A 61 -6.55 4.92 -4.45
N HIS A 62 -5.98 6.09 -4.72
CA HIS A 62 -4.94 6.23 -5.74
C HIS A 62 -3.62 5.75 -5.16
N GLY A 63 -3.21 4.55 -5.55
CA GLY A 63 -2.05 3.87 -4.99
C GLY A 63 -0.89 3.76 -5.97
N ILE A 64 0.26 3.43 -5.41
CA ILE A 64 1.46 3.03 -6.13
C ILE A 64 1.99 1.76 -5.46
N LEU A 65 2.36 0.76 -6.25
CA LEU A 65 2.90 -0.47 -5.68
C LEU A 65 4.26 -0.19 -5.04
N ALA A 66 4.31 -0.31 -3.73
CA ALA A 66 5.51 -0.07 -2.95
C ALA A 66 6.09 -1.34 -2.34
N ASP A 67 5.28 -2.40 -2.25
CA ASP A 67 5.71 -3.70 -1.76
C ASP A 67 4.77 -4.78 -2.30
N CYS A 68 5.24 -6.03 -2.29
CA CYS A 68 4.46 -7.19 -2.66
C CYS A 68 4.22 -8.05 -1.43
N LYS A 69 2.98 -8.49 -1.22
CA LYS A 69 2.69 -9.50 -0.21
C LYS A 69 3.38 -10.81 -0.62
N ALA A 70 4.09 -11.45 0.31
CA ALA A 70 4.71 -12.74 0.06
C ALA A 70 3.62 -13.79 -0.27
N ASP A 71 3.83 -14.59 -1.30
CA ASP A 71 2.85 -15.60 -1.73
C ASP A 71 2.48 -16.57 -0.61
N LYS A 72 3.43 -16.91 0.26
CA LYS A 72 3.21 -17.76 1.44
C LYS A 72 2.23 -17.17 2.45
N ASP A 73 2.04 -15.84 2.43
CA ASP A 73 1.18 -15.12 3.35
C ASP A 73 -0.19 -14.81 2.73
N THR A 74 -0.42 -15.21 1.48
CA THR A 74 -1.68 -15.02 0.76
C THR A 74 -2.39 -16.34 0.51
N ASP A 75 -3.65 -16.25 0.04
CA ASP A 75 -4.42 -17.40 -0.37
C ASP A 75 -3.83 -18.05 -1.64
N PRO A 76 -4.32 -19.23 -2.08
CA PRO A 76 -3.80 -19.90 -3.28
C PRO A 76 -3.88 -19.07 -4.56
N THR A 77 -4.70 -18.02 -4.60
CA THR A 77 -4.82 -17.12 -5.76
C THR A 77 -3.87 -15.94 -5.70
N ASN A 78 -3.10 -15.78 -4.62
CA ASN A 78 -2.17 -14.67 -4.38
C ASN A 78 -2.84 -13.29 -4.41
N ARG A 79 -4.08 -13.20 -3.92
CA ARG A 79 -4.89 -11.98 -3.88
C ARG A 79 -5.11 -11.47 -2.47
N ILE A 80 -5.36 -12.37 -1.52
CA ILE A 80 -5.85 -12.04 -0.18
C ILE A 80 -4.85 -12.55 0.84
N HIS A 81 -4.38 -11.64 1.72
CA HIS A 81 -3.52 -12.00 2.83
C HIS A 81 -4.26 -12.94 3.81
N LYS A 82 -3.53 -13.76 4.56
CA LYS A 82 -4.10 -14.69 5.55
C LYS A 82 -4.95 -14.01 6.61
N ASP A 83 -4.71 -12.73 6.89
CA ASP A 83 -5.52 -11.92 7.80
C ASP A 83 -6.80 -11.37 7.16
N GLY A 84 -7.07 -11.68 5.89
CA GLY A 84 -8.23 -11.24 5.14
C GLY A 84 -8.05 -9.91 4.40
N SER A 85 -6.91 -9.25 4.52
CA SER A 85 -6.67 -7.97 3.84
C SER A 85 -6.29 -8.17 2.38
N VAL A 86 -6.78 -7.29 1.50
CA VAL A 86 -6.38 -7.22 0.09
C VAL A 86 -5.28 -6.17 -0.10
N VAL A 87 -5.42 -5.03 0.55
CA VAL A 87 -4.51 -3.89 0.46
C VAL A 87 -3.91 -3.61 1.82
N GLU A 88 -2.60 -3.38 1.83
CA GLU A 88 -1.88 -2.94 3.02
C GLU A 88 -1.16 -1.63 2.70
N PHE A 89 -1.21 -0.67 3.62
CA PHE A 89 -0.53 0.61 3.45
C PHE A 89 0.87 0.58 4.03
N VAL A 90 1.80 1.23 3.34
CA VAL A 90 3.12 1.53 3.89
C VAL A 90 3.02 2.83 4.67
N ILE A 91 3.45 2.80 5.92
CA ILE A 91 3.25 3.89 6.87
C ILE A 91 4.57 4.36 7.48
N ASP A 92 4.51 5.53 8.11
CA ASP A 92 5.51 6.00 9.07
C ASP A 92 4.85 5.96 10.45
N ILE A 93 5.17 4.94 11.24
CA ILE A 93 4.50 4.70 12.51
C ILE A 93 4.72 5.83 13.52
N GLU A 94 5.82 6.56 13.40
CA GLU A 94 6.13 7.68 14.29
C GLU A 94 5.22 8.90 14.02
N GLU A 95 4.76 9.04 12.77
CA GLU A 95 3.89 10.14 12.34
C GLU A 95 2.43 9.72 12.16
N LEU A 96 2.12 8.45 12.40
CA LEU A 96 0.79 7.91 12.18
C LEU A 96 -0.23 8.60 13.08
N ASN A 97 -1.41 8.90 12.51
CA ASN A 97 -2.54 9.48 13.25
C ASN A 97 -2.80 8.73 14.54
N CYS A 98 -2.91 9.44 15.68
CA CYS A 98 -3.01 8.82 17.00
C CYS A 98 -4.22 7.90 17.16
N THR A 99 -5.34 8.19 16.53
CA THR A 99 -6.53 7.33 16.53
C THR A 99 -6.23 6.00 15.86
N ILE A 100 -5.55 6.05 14.71
CA ILE A 100 -5.16 4.86 13.95
C ILE A 100 -4.13 4.03 14.72
N ARG A 101 -3.17 4.68 15.39
CA ARG A 101 -2.20 3.97 16.24
C ARG A 101 -2.89 3.16 17.34
N LYS A 102 -3.93 3.71 17.95
CA LYS A 102 -4.69 3.04 19.01
C LYS A 102 -5.53 1.88 18.49
N LEU A 103 -6.18 2.07 17.32
CA LEU A 103 -7.09 1.09 16.74
C LEU A 103 -6.36 0.04 15.88
N GLY A 104 -5.15 0.37 15.40
CA GLY A 104 -4.36 -0.53 14.58
C GLY A 104 -4.92 -0.76 13.17
N ASP A 105 -5.83 0.09 12.70
CA ASP A 105 -6.53 -0.11 11.44
C ASP A 105 -6.69 1.21 10.68
N ILE A 106 -6.08 1.28 9.50
CA ILE A 106 -6.11 2.43 8.60
C ILE A 106 -7.49 2.63 7.94
N SER A 107 -8.32 1.59 7.89
CA SER A 107 -9.65 1.70 7.28
C SER A 107 -10.55 2.74 7.94
N HIS A 108 -10.20 3.21 9.14
CA HIS A 108 -10.91 4.30 9.81
C HIS A 108 -10.62 5.69 9.23
N LEU A 109 -9.67 5.80 8.29
CA LEU A 109 -9.32 7.04 7.61
C LEU A 109 -10.11 7.21 6.31
N ASN A 110 -10.39 8.46 5.96
CA ASN A 110 -10.83 8.87 4.61
C ASN A 110 -12.07 8.14 4.06
N GLY A 111 -12.86 7.49 4.89
CA GLY A 111 -14.00 6.70 4.44
C GLY A 111 -13.58 5.36 3.81
N TRP A 112 -12.45 4.81 4.21
CA TRP A 112 -11.92 3.55 3.69
C TRP A 112 -12.45 2.29 4.40
N ASP A 113 -13.44 2.43 5.28
CA ASP A 113 -14.12 1.35 5.99
C ASP A 113 -15.12 0.61 5.09
N SER A 114 -14.69 0.26 3.91
CA SER A 114 -15.50 -0.41 2.89
C SER A 114 -14.66 -1.49 2.20
N LYS A 115 -15.32 -2.53 1.70
CA LYS A 115 -14.61 -3.61 1.01
C LYS A 115 -14.08 -3.14 -0.33
N VAL A 116 -13.02 -3.79 -0.79
CA VAL A 116 -12.46 -3.59 -2.12
C VAL A 116 -13.41 -4.19 -3.15
N ALA A 117 -13.87 -3.35 -4.08
CA ALA A 117 -14.73 -3.77 -5.18
C ALA A 117 -13.93 -4.11 -6.44
N ASN A 118 -12.88 -3.35 -6.73
CA ASN A 118 -12.07 -3.51 -7.93
C ASN A 118 -10.66 -2.96 -7.74
N ILE A 119 -9.70 -3.52 -8.47
CA ILE A 119 -8.32 -3.02 -8.51
C ILE A 119 -7.95 -2.82 -9.98
N LYS A 120 -7.60 -1.59 -10.33
CA LYS A 120 -7.15 -1.23 -11.67
C LYS A 120 -5.64 -0.99 -11.65
N VAL A 121 -4.92 -1.77 -12.45
CA VAL A 121 -3.46 -1.63 -12.62
C VAL A 121 -3.21 -0.87 -13.91
N TYR A 122 -2.48 0.25 -13.81
CA TYR A 122 -2.12 1.07 -14.97
C TYR A 122 -0.76 0.66 -15.52
N ASP A 123 -0.51 1.01 -16.80
CA ASP A 123 0.82 0.81 -17.40
C ASP A 123 1.86 1.82 -16.89
N ASN A 124 1.40 2.88 -16.23
CA ASN A 124 2.28 3.92 -15.68
C ASN A 124 3.15 3.35 -14.55
N ILE A 125 4.45 3.56 -14.68
CA ILE A 125 5.45 3.14 -13.68
C ILE A 125 6.30 4.35 -13.34
N GLU A 126 6.44 4.64 -12.05
CA GLU A 126 7.30 5.72 -11.57
C GLU A 126 8.76 5.40 -11.88
N ASN A 127 9.51 6.41 -12.30
CA ASN A 127 10.92 6.26 -12.64
C ASN A 127 11.80 6.64 -11.44
N PHE A 128 12.64 5.71 -11.03
CA PHE A 128 13.55 5.94 -9.88
C PHE A 128 14.75 5.00 -9.90
#